data_7f79b3ece85e0ac7134add66f2b4e4d8
#
_entry.id   7f79b3ece85e0ac7134add66f2b4e4d8
#
_cell.length_a   1.000
_cell.length_b   1.000
_cell.length_c   1.000
_cell.angle_alpha   90.00
_cell.angle_beta   90.00
_cell.angle_gamma   90.00
#
_symmetry.space_group_name_H-M   'P 1'
#
loop_
_entity.id
_entity.type
_entity.pdbx_description
1 polymer ?
#
loop_
_entity_poly.entity_id
_entity_poly.type
_entity_poly.pdbx_seq_one_letter_code
_entity_poly.pdbx_strand_id
1 'polypeptide(L)'
;MEILRAAMGAYQTNCYIVRIDGKEIIIDPGVGATQWVLSHVAHPVAILNTHGHFDHVWSNSELQQKLGIPLYTPKGDVMLLRESSWMPGLPPSTPDVEVEGDEIFDIAGIEVRFHHFPGHCPGCSMIEIGDAIFSGDFLFHNSIGRVDFPYSDPAAMRESLKKFAAMEGDKTLYPGHGGTTSVKAEQRNVPYWLQAI
;
A
#
# COMPACT_ATOMS: atom_id res chain seq x y z
N MET A 1 11.49 -4.08 15.29
CA MET A 1 10.85 -3.33 14.19
C MET A 1 10.28 -2.04 14.73
N GLU A 2 10.54 -0.92 14.07
CA GLU A 2 9.95 0.41 14.36
C GLU A 2 9.20 0.88 13.11
N ILE A 3 8.03 1.48 13.27
CA ILE A 3 7.21 1.99 12.17
C ILE A 3 6.98 3.48 12.38
N LEU A 4 7.48 4.31 11.46
CA LEU A 4 7.17 5.73 11.40
C LEU A 4 6.02 5.94 10.42
N ARG A 5 5.16 6.91 10.70
CA ARG A 5 4.02 7.29 9.87
C ARG A 5 3.89 8.80 9.77
N ALA A 6 3.59 9.29 8.57
CA ALA A 6 3.15 10.66 8.37
C ALA A 6 2.01 10.69 7.34
N ALA A 7 0.99 11.49 7.63
CA ALA A 7 -0.10 11.74 6.70
C ALA A 7 0.32 12.81 5.69
N MET A 8 0.18 12.52 4.41
CA MET A 8 0.73 13.30 3.30
C MET A 8 -0.36 13.92 2.43
N GLY A 9 -0.09 15.14 1.95
CA GLY A 9 -0.93 15.84 0.98
C GLY A 9 -2.34 16.16 1.49
N ALA A 10 -3.20 16.61 0.56
CA ALA A 10 -4.58 17.01 0.86
C ALA A 10 -5.47 15.81 1.25
N TYR A 11 -5.15 14.62 0.76
CA TYR A 11 -5.88 13.38 1.03
C TYR A 11 -5.47 12.71 2.34
N GLN A 12 -4.44 13.23 3.02
CA GLN A 12 -3.92 12.70 4.28
C GLN A 12 -3.52 11.22 4.18
N THR A 13 -2.90 10.85 3.04
CA THR A 13 -2.45 9.50 2.76
C THR A 13 -1.27 9.14 3.65
N ASN A 14 -1.34 8.02 4.32
CA ASN A 14 -0.29 7.55 5.21
C ASN A 14 0.91 7.03 4.41
N CYS A 15 2.03 7.72 4.51
CA CYS A 15 3.34 7.20 4.12
C CYS A 15 3.99 6.54 5.34
N TYR A 16 4.59 5.37 5.16
CA TYR A 16 5.26 4.65 6.24
C TYR A 16 6.74 4.43 5.95
N ILE A 17 7.55 4.42 7.01
CA ILE A 17 8.93 3.94 7.00
C ILE A 17 9.03 2.83 8.04
N VAL A 18 9.38 1.63 7.59
CA VAL A 18 9.55 0.45 8.43
C VAL A 18 11.05 0.22 8.63
N ARG A 19 11.49 0.31 9.89
CA ARG A 19 12.89 0.10 10.30
C ARG A 19 13.09 -1.28 10.89
N ILE A 20 13.97 -2.05 10.30
CA ILE A 20 14.33 -3.41 10.75
C ILE A 20 15.84 -3.59 10.57
N ASP A 21 16.54 -3.94 11.63
CA ASP A 21 17.97 -4.31 11.61
C ASP A 21 18.85 -3.26 10.90
N GLY A 22 18.57 -1.98 11.15
CA GLY A 22 19.32 -0.86 10.58
C GLY A 22 19.01 -0.55 9.11
N LYS A 23 17.98 -1.14 8.53
CA LYS A 23 17.49 -0.88 7.17
C LYS A 23 16.11 -0.28 7.20
N GLU A 24 15.72 0.44 6.15
CA GLU A 24 14.40 1.04 6.04
C GLU A 24 13.70 0.61 4.73
N ILE A 25 12.43 0.26 4.85
CA ILE A 25 11.49 0.10 3.73
C ILE A 25 10.50 1.25 3.76
N ILE A 26 10.29 1.90 2.61
CA ILE A 26 9.36 3.00 2.43
C ILE A 26 8.09 2.44 1.81
N ILE A 27 6.91 2.77 2.35
CA ILE A 27 5.62 2.29 1.84
C ILE A 27 4.74 3.49 1.52
N ASP A 28 4.18 3.49 0.32
CA ASP A 28 3.25 4.49 -0.22
C ASP A 28 3.72 5.94 -0.05
N PRO A 29 4.85 6.34 -0.66
CA PRO A 29 5.32 7.71 -0.61
C PRO A 29 4.45 8.60 -1.51
N GLY A 30 3.38 9.13 -0.94
CA GLY A 30 2.39 9.94 -1.63
C GLY A 30 2.80 11.38 -1.87
N VAL A 31 1.80 12.26 -2.06
CA VAL A 31 2.00 13.67 -2.40
C VAL A 31 2.77 14.40 -1.30
N GLY A 32 3.98 14.90 -1.61
CA GLY A 32 4.82 15.66 -0.68
C GLY A 32 5.65 14.80 0.27
N ALA A 33 5.68 13.47 0.10
CA ALA A 33 6.41 12.57 0.99
C ALA A 33 7.94 12.70 0.88
N THR A 34 8.49 13.17 -0.24
CA THR A 34 9.93 13.16 -0.52
C THR A 34 10.77 13.74 0.62
N GLN A 35 10.46 14.96 1.06
CA GLN A 35 11.29 15.63 2.08
C GLN A 35 11.22 14.92 3.44
N TRP A 36 10.04 14.45 3.82
CA TRP A 36 9.86 13.71 5.05
C TRP A 36 10.64 12.39 5.01
N VAL A 37 10.52 11.62 3.93
CA VAL A 37 11.28 10.37 3.75
C VAL A 37 12.78 10.63 3.85
N LEU A 38 13.32 11.58 3.05
CA LEU A 38 14.76 11.87 3.03
C LEU A 38 15.31 12.31 4.39
N SER A 39 14.49 12.96 5.23
CA SER A 39 14.89 13.36 6.57
C SER A 39 14.82 12.25 7.63
N HIS A 40 14.20 11.10 7.29
CA HIS A 40 13.99 10.01 8.24
C HIS A 40 14.67 8.69 7.86
N VAL A 41 15.26 8.58 6.67
CA VAL A 41 15.97 7.37 6.25
C VAL A 41 17.50 7.57 6.28
N ALA A 42 18.21 6.50 6.61
CA ALA A 42 19.67 6.45 6.56
C ALA A 42 20.18 5.32 5.64
N HIS A 43 19.50 4.18 5.65
CA HIS A 43 19.83 3.00 4.86
C HIS A 43 18.56 2.41 4.21
N PRO A 44 17.85 3.19 3.35
CA PRO A 44 16.66 2.70 2.69
C PRO A 44 17.02 1.62 1.66
N VAL A 45 16.22 0.56 1.59
CA VAL A 45 16.50 -0.61 0.74
C VAL A 45 15.44 -0.84 -0.33
N ALA A 46 14.22 -0.32 -0.18
CA ALA A 46 13.15 -0.42 -1.18
C ALA A 46 12.06 0.62 -0.96
N ILE A 47 11.31 0.89 -2.04
CA ILE A 47 10.00 1.55 -2.03
C ILE A 47 8.97 0.50 -2.42
N LEU A 48 7.89 0.37 -1.64
CA LEU A 48 6.78 -0.54 -1.91
C LEU A 48 5.50 0.26 -2.07
N ASN A 49 4.71 -0.08 -3.09
CA ASN A 49 3.35 0.44 -3.22
C ASN A 49 2.33 -0.63 -2.87
N THR A 50 1.35 -0.29 -2.05
CA THR A 50 0.17 -1.14 -1.82
C THR A 50 -0.72 -1.19 -3.05
N HIS A 51 -0.78 -0.08 -3.80
CA HIS A 51 -1.53 0.07 -5.04
C HIS A 51 -1.05 1.31 -5.82
N GLY A 52 -1.64 1.57 -6.99
CA GLY A 52 -1.15 2.57 -7.95
C GLY A 52 -1.85 3.94 -7.92
N HIS A 53 -2.72 4.25 -6.95
CA HIS A 53 -3.38 5.56 -6.94
C HIS A 53 -2.38 6.68 -6.63
N PHE A 54 -2.61 7.83 -7.27
CA PHE A 54 -1.67 8.95 -7.31
C PHE A 54 -1.20 9.44 -5.94
N ASP A 55 -2.08 9.45 -4.97
CA ASP A 55 -1.81 9.92 -3.62
C ASP A 55 -0.92 8.96 -2.81
N HIS A 56 -0.75 7.71 -3.29
CA HIS A 56 0.19 6.71 -2.74
C HIS A 56 1.53 6.67 -3.48
N VAL A 57 1.59 7.11 -4.73
CA VAL A 57 2.75 6.90 -5.62
C VAL A 57 3.44 8.17 -6.09
N TRP A 58 2.91 9.34 -5.74
CA TRP A 58 3.36 10.63 -6.27
C TRP A 58 4.85 10.89 -6.15
N SER A 59 5.46 10.50 -5.03
CA SER A 59 6.88 10.73 -4.76
C SER A 59 7.80 9.59 -5.21
N ASN A 60 7.28 8.52 -5.83
CA ASN A 60 8.06 7.36 -6.25
C ASN A 60 9.25 7.76 -7.13
N SER A 61 8.99 8.47 -8.24
CA SER A 61 10.01 8.83 -9.22
C SER A 61 11.15 9.66 -8.61
N GLU A 62 10.81 10.65 -7.81
CA GLU A 62 11.82 11.50 -7.16
C GLU A 62 12.65 10.71 -6.14
N LEU A 63 12.01 9.83 -5.36
CA LEU A 63 12.70 9.00 -4.38
C LEU A 63 13.59 7.93 -5.03
N GLN A 64 13.12 7.28 -6.11
CA GLN A 64 13.96 6.35 -6.89
C GLN A 64 15.25 7.05 -7.39
N GLN A 65 15.11 8.26 -7.94
CA GLN A 65 16.26 9.02 -8.44
C GLN A 65 17.23 9.44 -7.33
N LYS A 66 16.71 9.85 -6.18
CA LYS A 66 17.54 10.37 -5.08
C LYS A 66 18.21 9.26 -4.26
N LEU A 67 17.53 8.13 -4.09
CA LEU A 67 17.97 7.05 -3.20
C LEU A 67 18.62 5.88 -3.96
N GLY A 68 18.31 5.71 -5.24
CA GLY A 68 18.86 4.60 -6.06
C GLY A 68 18.41 3.22 -5.59
N ILE A 69 17.20 3.13 -5.02
CA ILE A 69 16.63 1.89 -4.47
C ILE A 69 15.47 1.39 -5.35
N PRO A 70 15.21 0.07 -5.37
CA PRO A 70 14.16 -0.52 -6.19
C PRO A 70 12.75 -0.13 -5.73
N LEU A 71 11.86 0.01 -6.71
CA LEU A 71 10.42 0.21 -6.53
C LEU A 71 9.69 -1.10 -6.85
N TYR A 72 8.87 -1.55 -5.91
CA TYR A 72 7.95 -2.68 -6.05
C TYR A 72 6.52 -2.16 -6.16
N THR A 73 5.82 -2.54 -7.21
CA THR A 73 4.41 -2.14 -7.42
C THR A 73 3.60 -3.33 -7.92
N PRO A 74 2.37 -3.53 -7.42
CA PRO A 74 1.47 -4.54 -7.95
C PRO A 74 1.26 -4.38 -9.45
N LYS A 75 1.46 -5.46 -10.21
CA LYS A 75 1.42 -5.50 -11.69
C LYS A 75 0.11 -4.94 -12.26
N GLY A 76 -1.01 -5.25 -11.61
CA GLY A 76 -2.32 -4.77 -12.04
C GLY A 76 -2.46 -3.25 -12.04
N ASP A 77 -1.61 -2.54 -11.28
CA ASP A 77 -1.68 -1.09 -11.11
C ASP A 77 -0.52 -0.32 -11.79
N VAL A 78 0.39 -1.01 -12.46
CA VAL A 78 1.53 -0.34 -13.16
C VAL A 78 1.06 0.70 -14.17
N MET A 79 -0.10 0.48 -14.79
CA MET A 79 -0.70 1.45 -15.71
C MET A 79 -1.10 2.77 -15.03
N LEU A 80 -1.36 2.75 -13.71
CA LEU A 80 -1.75 3.93 -12.93
C LEU A 80 -0.55 4.81 -12.54
N LEU A 81 0.69 4.31 -12.67
CA LEU A 81 1.92 5.04 -12.37
C LEU A 81 2.30 6.06 -13.44
N ARG A 82 1.47 6.24 -14.45
CA ARG A 82 1.70 7.15 -15.56
C ARG A 82 0.68 8.27 -15.54
N GLU A 83 1.08 9.42 -16.01
CA GLU A 83 0.16 10.53 -16.24
C GLU A 83 -1.00 10.10 -17.14
N SER A 84 -2.20 10.47 -16.76
CA SER A 84 -3.41 10.18 -17.49
C SER A 84 -4.37 11.39 -17.48
N SER A 85 -5.39 11.36 -18.31
CA SER A 85 -6.39 12.44 -18.39
C SER A 85 -7.16 12.66 -17.08
N TRP A 86 -7.25 11.63 -16.23
CA TRP A 86 -7.91 11.71 -14.92
C TRP A 86 -6.95 12.04 -13.78
N MET A 87 -5.62 12.01 -14.06
CA MET A 87 -4.59 12.35 -13.08
C MET A 87 -3.47 13.17 -13.73
N PRO A 88 -3.77 14.41 -14.15
CA PRO A 88 -2.78 15.28 -14.78
C PRO A 88 -1.71 15.69 -13.77
N GLY A 89 -0.45 15.74 -14.26
CA GLY A 89 0.70 16.17 -13.48
C GLY A 89 1.31 15.10 -12.57
N LEU A 90 0.79 13.86 -12.55
CA LEU A 90 1.44 12.76 -11.84
C LEU A 90 2.86 12.53 -12.40
N PRO A 91 3.93 12.65 -11.59
CA PRO A 91 5.27 12.29 -12.03
C PRO A 91 5.32 10.78 -12.35
N PRO A 92 5.58 10.40 -13.61
CA PRO A 92 5.57 8.99 -13.97
C PRO A 92 6.70 8.25 -13.27
N SER A 93 6.40 7.04 -12.80
CA SER A 93 7.39 6.12 -12.23
C SER A 93 7.30 4.76 -12.93
N THR A 94 8.42 4.04 -12.90
CA THR A 94 8.50 2.68 -13.45
C THR A 94 8.99 1.77 -12.35
N PRO A 95 8.24 0.72 -11.99
CA PRO A 95 8.69 -0.23 -10.99
C PRO A 95 9.87 -1.04 -11.54
N ASP A 96 10.82 -1.35 -10.64
CA ASP A 96 11.89 -2.31 -10.91
C ASP A 96 11.36 -3.74 -10.78
N VAL A 97 10.36 -3.94 -9.93
CA VAL A 97 9.69 -5.21 -9.71
C VAL A 97 8.18 -5.04 -9.79
N GLU A 98 7.56 -5.73 -10.75
CA GLU A 98 6.13 -5.86 -10.86
C GLU A 98 5.67 -7.08 -10.04
N VAL A 99 4.91 -6.85 -8.96
CA VAL A 99 4.44 -7.92 -8.07
C VAL A 99 3.20 -8.58 -8.66
N GLU A 100 3.22 -9.90 -8.85
CA GLU A 100 2.15 -10.64 -9.50
C GLU A 100 1.38 -11.52 -8.49
N GLY A 101 0.25 -11.03 -8.03
CA GLY A 101 -0.60 -11.77 -7.09
C GLY A 101 -0.07 -11.82 -5.65
N ASP A 102 -0.16 -13.00 -5.04
CA ASP A 102 0.42 -13.25 -3.72
C ASP A 102 1.89 -13.67 -3.89
N GLU A 103 2.82 -12.81 -3.48
CA GLU A 103 4.27 -13.08 -3.61
C GLU A 103 5.04 -12.77 -2.33
N ILE A 104 6.16 -13.45 -2.15
CA ILE A 104 7.09 -13.25 -1.02
C ILE A 104 8.46 -12.87 -1.57
N PHE A 105 9.02 -11.81 -1.02
CA PHE A 105 10.36 -11.32 -1.36
C PHE A 105 11.26 -11.32 -0.13
N ASP A 106 12.52 -11.63 -0.34
CA ASP A 106 13.61 -11.26 0.58
C ASP A 106 14.18 -9.93 0.10
N ILE A 107 13.91 -8.85 0.82
CA ILE A 107 14.44 -7.53 0.51
C ILE A 107 15.54 -7.20 1.52
N ALA A 108 16.78 -7.41 1.11
CA ALA A 108 17.96 -7.19 1.94
C ALA A 108 17.91 -7.95 3.30
N GLY A 109 17.39 -9.17 3.31
CA GLY A 109 17.20 -10.00 4.51
C GLY A 109 15.93 -9.73 5.30
N ILE A 110 15.02 -8.91 4.78
CA ILE A 110 13.70 -8.66 5.34
C ILE A 110 12.67 -9.41 4.50
N GLU A 111 11.92 -10.34 5.14
CA GLU A 111 10.81 -11.00 4.46
C GLU A 111 9.66 -10.01 4.31
N VAL A 112 9.23 -9.82 3.06
CA VAL A 112 8.09 -8.98 2.67
C VAL A 112 7.10 -9.83 1.89
N ARG A 113 5.87 -9.86 2.33
CA ARG A 113 4.81 -10.64 1.69
C ARG A 113 3.73 -9.72 1.15
N PHE A 114 3.48 -9.81 -0.15
CA PHE A 114 2.33 -9.17 -0.77
C PHE A 114 1.15 -10.14 -0.77
N HIS A 115 -0.01 -9.65 -0.38
CA HIS A 115 -1.29 -10.35 -0.43
C HIS A 115 -2.22 -9.59 -1.36
N HIS A 116 -2.60 -10.18 -2.48
CA HIS A 116 -3.45 -9.57 -3.49
C HIS A 116 -4.90 -9.50 -3.03
N PHE A 117 -5.43 -8.29 -2.93
CA PHE A 117 -6.80 -7.96 -2.50
C PHE A 117 -7.44 -6.95 -3.46
N PRO A 118 -7.73 -7.36 -4.71
CA PRO A 118 -8.29 -6.46 -5.71
C PRO A 118 -9.72 -6.02 -5.37
N GLY A 119 -10.14 -4.91 -5.98
CA GLY A 119 -11.48 -4.37 -5.83
C GLY A 119 -11.50 -2.85 -5.80
N HIS A 120 -10.71 -2.22 -4.93
CA HIS A 120 -10.47 -0.78 -4.96
C HIS A 120 -9.72 -0.37 -6.24
N CYS A 121 -8.72 -1.18 -6.61
CA CYS A 121 -8.03 -1.15 -7.90
C CYS A 121 -7.57 -2.58 -8.26
N PRO A 122 -7.15 -2.84 -9.52
CA PRO A 122 -6.82 -4.19 -9.98
C PRO A 122 -5.63 -4.83 -9.25
N GLY A 123 -4.63 -4.04 -8.89
CA GLY A 123 -3.42 -4.51 -8.22
C GLY A 123 -3.45 -4.36 -6.70
N CYS A 124 -4.51 -3.81 -6.13
CA CYS A 124 -4.57 -3.52 -4.69
C CYS A 124 -4.08 -4.70 -3.86
N SER A 125 -3.13 -4.46 -2.98
CA SER A 125 -2.46 -5.48 -2.18
C SER A 125 -2.24 -5.00 -0.75
N MET A 126 -2.30 -5.93 0.20
CA MET A 126 -1.77 -5.70 1.54
C MET A 126 -0.32 -6.16 1.59
N ILE A 127 0.53 -5.42 2.29
CA ILE A 127 1.95 -5.75 2.45
C ILE A 127 2.19 -6.16 3.90
N GLU A 128 2.66 -7.38 4.11
CA GLU A 128 2.97 -7.91 5.43
C GLU A 128 4.47 -7.92 5.66
N ILE A 129 4.89 -7.35 6.80
CA ILE A 129 6.27 -7.34 7.29
C ILE A 129 6.24 -7.66 8.79
N GLY A 130 6.68 -8.85 9.17
CA GLY A 130 6.60 -9.31 10.56
C GLY A 130 5.16 -9.34 11.09
N ASP A 131 4.89 -8.58 12.16
CA ASP A 131 3.57 -8.49 12.78
C ASP A 131 2.71 -7.32 12.26
N ALA A 132 3.19 -6.58 11.27
CA ALA A 132 2.49 -5.45 10.66
C ALA A 132 1.95 -5.81 9.28
N ILE A 133 0.74 -5.36 8.96
CA ILE A 133 0.14 -5.43 7.63
C ILE A 133 -0.23 -4.01 7.19
N PHE A 134 0.34 -3.55 6.09
CA PHE A 134 0.00 -2.28 5.45
C PHE A 134 -1.13 -2.54 4.46
N SER A 135 -2.35 -2.16 4.83
CA SER A 135 -3.56 -2.56 4.09
C SER A 135 -3.87 -1.66 2.89
N GLY A 136 -3.12 -0.57 2.69
CA GLY A 136 -3.42 0.40 1.65
C GLY A 136 -4.87 0.85 1.72
N ASP A 137 -5.50 0.93 0.56
CA ASP A 137 -6.90 1.31 0.44
C ASP A 137 -7.84 0.12 0.24
N PHE A 138 -7.39 -1.10 0.50
CA PHE A 138 -8.30 -2.23 0.61
C PHE A 138 -9.20 -2.07 1.84
N LEU A 139 -8.61 -1.73 3.01
CA LEU A 139 -9.32 -1.73 4.28
C LEU A 139 -8.77 -0.66 5.24
N PHE A 140 -9.68 0.02 5.92
CA PHE A 140 -9.43 1.05 6.92
C PHE A 140 -10.05 0.68 8.27
N HIS A 141 -9.84 1.51 9.29
CA HIS A 141 -10.57 1.37 10.56
C HIS A 141 -12.07 1.60 10.34
N ASN A 142 -12.86 0.53 10.50
CA ASN A 142 -14.31 0.49 10.30
C ASN A 142 -14.79 0.87 8.88
N SER A 143 -13.95 0.69 7.85
CA SER A 143 -14.31 1.02 6.47
C SER A 143 -13.48 0.21 5.46
N ILE A 144 -13.91 0.24 4.21
CA ILE A 144 -13.21 -0.32 3.05
C ILE A 144 -12.99 0.73 1.97
N GLY A 145 -12.06 0.46 1.07
CA GLY A 145 -11.83 1.29 -0.11
C GLY A 145 -13.05 1.38 -1.00
N ARG A 146 -13.19 2.51 -1.67
CA ARG A 146 -14.27 2.75 -2.66
C ARG A 146 -14.13 1.78 -3.83
N VAL A 147 -15.27 1.42 -4.40
CA VAL A 147 -15.36 0.49 -5.54
C VAL A 147 -16.07 1.12 -6.75
N ASP A 148 -16.12 2.46 -6.79
CA ASP A 148 -16.77 3.26 -7.81
C ASP A 148 -15.81 4.17 -8.60
N PHE A 149 -14.50 3.96 -8.44
CA PHE A 149 -13.46 4.61 -9.24
C PHE A 149 -13.24 3.92 -10.59
N PRO A 150 -12.60 4.59 -11.56
CA PRO A 150 -12.09 3.90 -12.75
C PRO A 150 -11.20 2.71 -12.35
N TYR A 151 -11.43 1.55 -12.98
CA TYR A 151 -10.75 0.28 -12.71
C TYR A 151 -11.09 -0.40 -11.38
N SER A 152 -11.97 0.16 -10.55
CA SER A 152 -12.52 -0.56 -9.39
C SER A 152 -13.48 -1.66 -9.83
N ASP A 153 -13.58 -2.73 -9.02
CA ASP A 153 -14.46 -3.87 -9.26
C ASP A 153 -15.13 -4.32 -7.96
N PRO A 154 -16.45 -4.04 -7.79
CA PRO A 154 -17.20 -4.49 -6.61
C PRO A 154 -17.23 -6.01 -6.44
N ALA A 155 -17.22 -6.79 -7.54
CA ALA A 155 -17.22 -8.24 -7.44
C ALA A 155 -15.88 -8.76 -6.92
N ALA A 156 -14.76 -8.21 -7.42
CA ALA A 156 -13.43 -8.51 -6.89
C ALA A 156 -13.30 -8.11 -5.42
N MET A 157 -13.85 -6.95 -5.00
CA MET A 157 -13.86 -6.53 -3.60
C MET A 157 -14.62 -7.53 -2.71
N ARG A 158 -15.76 -8.08 -3.17
CA ARG A 158 -16.49 -9.12 -2.43
C ARG A 158 -15.64 -10.37 -2.18
N GLU A 159 -14.92 -10.84 -3.21
CA GLU A 159 -14.03 -12.00 -3.06
C GLU A 159 -12.84 -11.68 -2.15
N SER A 160 -12.27 -10.49 -2.26
CA SER A 160 -11.22 -9.99 -1.37
C SER A 160 -11.69 -9.93 0.10
N LEU A 161 -12.89 -9.46 0.36
CA LEU A 161 -13.47 -9.45 1.72
C LEU A 161 -13.69 -10.86 2.28
N LYS A 162 -14.09 -11.83 1.45
CA LYS A 162 -14.20 -13.24 1.87
C LYS A 162 -12.81 -13.83 2.18
N LYS A 163 -11.80 -13.54 1.34
CA LYS A 163 -10.40 -13.92 1.58
C LYS A 163 -9.91 -13.32 2.90
N PHE A 164 -10.17 -12.03 3.15
CA PHE A 164 -9.81 -11.35 4.39
C PHE A 164 -10.49 -11.98 5.62
N ALA A 165 -11.78 -12.31 5.53
CA ALA A 165 -12.51 -12.97 6.61
C ALA A 165 -11.91 -14.32 7.02
N ALA A 166 -11.23 -15.01 6.11
CA ALA A 166 -10.56 -16.29 6.34
C ALA A 166 -9.11 -16.16 6.83
N MET A 167 -8.55 -14.96 6.91
CA MET A 167 -7.19 -14.76 7.41
C MET A 167 -7.06 -15.17 8.87
N GLU A 168 -5.98 -15.88 9.18
CA GLU A 168 -5.69 -16.32 10.54
C GLU A 168 -4.82 -15.30 11.30
N GLY A 169 -4.89 -15.37 12.64
CA GLY A 169 -4.13 -14.49 13.51
C GLY A 169 -4.81 -13.14 13.76
N ASP A 170 -4.13 -12.27 14.47
CA ASP A 170 -4.59 -10.90 14.78
C ASP A 170 -3.39 -9.94 14.67
N LYS A 171 -3.03 -9.57 13.46
CA LYS A 171 -1.96 -8.61 13.20
C LYS A 171 -2.50 -7.18 13.17
N THR A 172 -1.63 -6.21 13.48
CA THR A 172 -1.97 -4.79 13.36
C THR A 172 -2.05 -4.39 11.89
N LEU A 173 -3.13 -3.71 11.52
CA LEU A 173 -3.34 -3.13 10.20
C LEU A 173 -2.95 -1.64 10.19
N TYR A 174 -2.14 -1.26 9.22
CA TYR A 174 -1.67 0.09 8.94
C TYR A 174 -2.28 0.55 7.60
N PRO A 175 -3.42 1.26 7.61
CA PRO A 175 -4.14 1.59 6.39
C PRO A 175 -3.54 2.76 5.62
N GLY A 176 -3.94 2.92 4.35
CA GLY A 176 -3.57 4.06 3.52
C GLY A 176 -4.11 5.39 4.06
N HIS A 177 -5.21 5.38 4.80
CA HIS A 177 -5.78 6.57 5.42
C HIS A 177 -6.24 6.29 6.85
N GLY A 178 -6.15 7.31 7.72
CA GLY A 178 -6.66 7.25 9.08
C GLY A 178 -5.78 6.47 10.06
N GLY A 179 -6.38 5.98 11.13
CA GLY A 179 -5.69 5.28 12.23
C GLY A 179 -5.52 3.78 12.00
N THR A 180 -4.65 3.17 12.79
CA THR A 180 -4.44 1.71 12.80
C THR A 180 -5.66 0.96 13.36
N THR A 181 -5.78 -0.31 12.97
CA THR A 181 -6.76 -1.25 13.48
C THR A 181 -6.13 -2.65 13.57
N SER A 182 -6.92 -3.72 13.61
CA SER A 182 -6.41 -5.09 13.57
C SER A 182 -7.24 -5.99 12.67
N VAL A 183 -6.65 -7.12 12.26
CA VAL A 183 -7.34 -8.12 11.42
C VAL A 183 -8.65 -8.56 12.07
N LYS A 184 -8.63 -8.97 13.34
CA LYS A 184 -9.84 -9.45 14.02
C LYS A 184 -10.88 -8.37 14.28
N ALA A 185 -10.45 -7.12 14.50
CA ALA A 185 -11.38 -6.02 14.68
C ALA A 185 -12.20 -5.81 13.40
N GLU A 186 -11.54 -5.81 12.24
CA GLU A 186 -12.20 -5.52 10.97
C GLU A 186 -12.92 -6.75 10.37
N GLN A 187 -12.48 -7.96 10.65
CA GLN A 187 -13.20 -9.17 10.24
C GLN A 187 -14.65 -9.19 10.72
N ARG A 188 -14.93 -8.58 11.86
CA ARG A 188 -16.30 -8.48 12.42
C ARG A 188 -17.23 -7.65 11.53
N ASN A 189 -16.66 -6.71 10.75
CA ASN A 189 -17.40 -5.81 9.89
C ASN A 189 -17.66 -6.40 8.48
N VAL A 190 -16.96 -7.48 8.10
CA VAL A 190 -17.07 -8.08 6.77
C VAL A 190 -18.51 -8.44 6.38
N PRO A 191 -19.35 -9.05 7.25
CA PRO A 191 -20.73 -9.36 6.88
C PRO A 191 -21.54 -8.11 6.48
N TYR A 192 -21.30 -6.97 7.15
CA TYR A 192 -21.93 -5.71 6.82
C TYR A 192 -21.46 -5.18 5.47
N TRP A 193 -20.15 -5.16 5.22
CA TRP A 193 -19.59 -4.68 3.96
C TRP A 193 -20.04 -5.51 2.76
N LEU A 194 -20.12 -6.83 2.90
CA LEU A 194 -20.64 -7.72 1.84
C LEU A 194 -22.10 -7.45 1.47
N GLN A 195 -22.87 -6.81 2.33
CA GLN A 195 -24.23 -6.39 2.05
C GLN A 195 -24.30 -4.98 1.44
N ALA A 196 -23.30 -4.13 1.71
CA ALA A 196 -23.27 -2.72 1.33
C ALA A 196 -22.74 -2.47 -0.10
N ILE A 197 -22.01 -3.43 -0.69
CA ILE A 197 -21.38 -3.31 -2.03
C ILE A 197 -22.00 -4.27 -3.03
#